data_10d1ab413f00ee648045ac90885032c9
#
_entry.id   10d1ab413f00ee648045ac90885032c9
#
_cell.length_a   1.000
_cell.length_b   1.000
_cell.length_c   1.000
_cell.angle_alpha   90.00
_cell.angle_beta   90.00
_cell.angle_gamma   90.00
#
_symmetry.space_group_name_H-M   'P 1'
#
loop_
_entity.id
_entity.type
_entity.pdbx_description
1 polymer ?
#
loop_
_entity_poly.entity_id
_entity_poly.type
_entity_poly.pdbx_seq_one_letter_code
_entity_poly.pdbx_strand_id
1 'polypeptide(L)'
;MLILSKLVRDNNIKVVISGEGSDEILAGYDIFREAIIRRFWASQPSSSLRPTLLKKIYPDIPHLRNTSPNILKMFFGYKLEDTANPLYSHLLRWNNSNHIKKHFSEHIRESVNGYDPLADLAGRLPESFMEWSPLARAQWLETTVFMSGYLLSSQGDRMAMANSVEGRYPFLDYRVIEYCSSLPDKLKLNGLNEKYLLKKLMTGRIPESIVKRPKQPYRAPISSVFMGREKPDYVDEMLSEKMTRLAGIFSHESVAALLAKIEKAGTASEMDNMVLAAVISTHLVHSQFIENNNSEFRNGPLRNLRIIEEKQ
;
A
#
# COMPACT_ATOMS: atom_id res chain seq x y z
N MET A 1 7.50 9.34 -8.29
CA MET A 1 6.60 10.52 -8.37
C MET A 1 7.35 11.85 -8.28
N LEU A 2 8.32 12.04 -7.37
CA LEU A 2 9.08 13.30 -7.26
C LEU A 2 9.77 13.72 -8.57
N ILE A 3 10.50 12.79 -9.23
CA ILE A 3 11.15 13.07 -10.52
C ILE A 3 10.13 13.40 -11.62
N LEU A 4 8.98 12.73 -11.62
CA LEU A 4 7.90 13.00 -12.57
C LEU A 4 7.33 14.39 -12.37
N SER A 5 7.03 14.80 -11.15
CA SER A 5 6.54 16.16 -10.88
C SER A 5 7.57 17.24 -11.20
N LYS A 6 8.88 16.93 -11.01
CA LYS A 6 9.95 17.81 -11.47
C LYS A 6 9.95 17.97 -12.99
N LEU A 7 9.82 16.88 -13.73
CA LEU A 7 9.73 16.92 -15.19
C LEU A 7 8.54 17.77 -15.66
N VAL A 8 7.39 17.64 -15.02
CA VAL A 8 6.20 18.47 -15.28
C VAL A 8 6.53 19.95 -15.08
N ARG A 9 7.18 20.29 -13.98
CA ARG A 9 7.58 21.65 -13.65
C ARG A 9 8.60 22.21 -14.64
N ASP A 10 9.60 21.41 -14.99
CA ASP A 10 10.67 21.79 -15.95
C ASP A 10 10.09 22.10 -17.35
N ASN A 11 8.92 21.55 -17.69
CA ASN A 11 8.16 21.87 -18.91
C ASN A 11 7.15 23.02 -18.71
N ASN A 12 7.26 23.80 -17.66
CA ASN A 12 6.38 24.94 -17.34
C ASN A 12 4.91 24.57 -17.17
N ILE A 13 4.59 23.31 -16.89
CA ILE A 13 3.23 22.84 -16.58
C ILE A 13 3.00 23.01 -15.08
N LYS A 14 1.92 23.72 -14.71
CA LYS A 14 1.58 24.00 -13.31
C LYS A 14 0.52 23.08 -12.75
N VAL A 15 -0.29 22.48 -13.61
CA VAL A 15 -1.45 21.66 -13.22
C VAL A 15 -1.43 20.35 -13.96
N VAL A 16 -1.68 19.26 -13.26
CA VAL A 16 -1.85 17.92 -13.84
C VAL A 16 -3.19 17.34 -13.44
N ILE A 17 -3.83 16.59 -14.34
CA ILE A 17 -5.01 15.80 -14.06
C ILE A 17 -4.59 14.34 -13.92
N SER A 18 -4.98 13.70 -12.84
CA SER A 18 -4.64 12.30 -12.53
C SER A 18 -5.89 11.44 -12.42
N GLY A 19 -5.72 10.14 -12.64
CA GLY A 19 -6.74 9.11 -12.43
C GLY A 19 -6.84 8.57 -11.00
N GLU A 20 -6.20 9.23 -10.03
CA GLU A 20 -6.26 8.82 -8.62
C GLU A 20 -7.70 8.71 -8.11
N GLY A 21 -7.94 7.72 -7.26
CA GLY A 21 -9.28 7.40 -6.75
C GLY A 21 -10.08 6.44 -7.63
N SER A 22 -9.73 6.30 -8.91
CA SER A 22 -10.50 5.43 -9.81
C SER A 22 -10.42 3.94 -9.46
N ASP A 23 -9.30 3.49 -8.92
CA ASP A 23 -9.11 2.11 -8.48
C ASP A 23 -9.92 1.81 -7.22
N GLU A 24 -10.00 2.74 -6.30
CA GLU A 24 -10.75 2.64 -5.05
C GLU A 24 -12.26 2.62 -5.32
N ILE A 25 -12.79 3.62 -6.00
CA ILE A 25 -14.23 3.78 -6.16
C ILE A 25 -14.86 2.85 -7.21
N LEU A 26 -14.06 2.36 -8.18
CA LEU A 26 -14.52 1.45 -9.26
C LEU A 26 -13.88 0.05 -9.17
N ALA A 27 -13.34 -0.31 -8.02
CA ALA A 27 -12.81 -1.63 -7.72
C ALA A 27 -11.72 -2.11 -8.71
N GLY A 28 -10.72 -1.26 -8.96
CA GLY A 28 -9.63 -1.55 -9.90
C GLY A 28 -8.50 -2.41 -9.33
N TYR A 29 -8.31 -2.45 -8.01
CA TYR A 29 -7.21 -3.18 -7.38
C TYR A 29 -7.44 -4.69 -7.27
N ASP A 30 -6.35 -5.43 -7.34
CA ASP A 30 -6.38 -6.90 -7.22
C ASP A 30 -6.94 -7.39 -5.89
N ILE A 31 -6.80 -6.63 -4.82
CA ILE A 31 -7.36 -6.99 -3.52
C ILE A 31 -8.88 -7.20 -3.56
N PHE A 32 -9.60 -6.45 -4.39
CA PHE A 32 -11.04 -6.61 -4.54
C PHE A 32 -11.39 -7.94 -5.22
N ARG A 33 -10.65 -8.30 -6.29
CA ARG A 33 -10.79 -9.59 -6.99
C ARG A 33 -10.39 -10.75 -6.08
N GLU A 34 -9.29 -10.59 -5.34
CA GLU A 34 -8.82 -11.57 -4.36
C GLU A 34 -9.86 -11.82 -3.28
N ALA A 35 -10.44 -10.77 -2.70
CA ALA A 35 -11.48 -10.89 -1.68
C ALA A 35 -12.70 -11.69 -2.17
N ILE A 36 -13.14 -11.47 -3.43
CA ILE A 36 -14.24 -12.22 -4.04
C ILE A 36 -13.85 -13.70 -4.23
N ILE A 37 -12.67 -13.97 -4.79
CA ILE A 37 -12.20 -15.35 -4.98
C ILE A 37 -12.07 -16.07 -3.64
N ARG A 38 -11.51 -15.43 -2.63
CA ARG A 38 -11.36 -16.02 -1.30
C ARG A 38 -12.73 -16.31 -0.66
N ARG A 39 -13.71 -15.42 -0.77
CA ARG A 39 -15.09 -15.69 -0.32
C ARG A 39 -15.74 -16.85 -1.07
N PHE A 40 -15.56 -16.92 -2.39
CA PHE A 40 -16.03 -18.04 -3.18
C PHE A 40 -15.34 -19.35 -2.78
N TRP A 41 -14.05 -19.29 -2.48
CA TRP A 41 -13.33 -20.46 -1.99
C TRP A 41 -13.76 -20.85 -0.56
N ALA A 42 -13.99 -19.89 0.33
CA ALA A 42 -14.45 -20.11 1.70
C ALA A 42 -15.79 -20.88 1.77
N SER A 43 -16.67 -20.75 0.77
CA SER A 43 -17.91 -21.54 0.73
C SER A 43 -17.69 -23.04 0.44
N GLN A 44 -16.49 -23.44 0.04
CA GLN A 44 -16.04 -24.82 -0.09
C GLN A 44 -14.50 -24.90 0.15
N PRO A 45 -14.02 -24.85 1.40
CA PRO A 45 -12.60 -24.75 1.72
C PRO A 45 -11.76 -25.92 1.26
N SER A 46 -12.38 -27.12 1.16
CA SER A 46 -11.73 -28.34 0.67
C SER A 46 -11.45 -28.36 -0.84
N SER A 47 -12.05 -27.44 -1.61
CA SER A 47 -11.86 -27.40 -3.06
C SER A 47 -10.40 -27.21 -3.46
N SER A 48 -9.91 -28.03 -4.40
CA SER A 48 -8.62 -27.88 -5.05
C SER A 48 -8.67 -26.94 -6.27
N LEU A 49 -9.85 -26.70 -6.83
CA LEU A 49 -10.03 -25.90 -8.04
C LEU A 49 -10.24 -24.41 -7.74
N ARG A 50 -11.03 -24.09 -6.71
CA ARG A 50 -11.37 -22.68 -6.41
C ARG A 50 -10.15 -21.76 -6.18
N PRO A 51 -9.11 -22.17 -5.42
CA PRO A 51 -7.92 -21.34 -5.25
C PRO A 51 -7.16 -21.07 -6.55
N THR A 52 -7.32 -21.92 -7.59
CA THR A 52 -6.64 -21.71 -8.88
C THR A 52 -7.08 -20.42 -9.60
N LEU A 53 -8.26 -19.87 -9.25
CA LEU A 53 -8.71 -18.57 -9.77
C LEU A 53 -7.77 -17.42 -9.40
N LEU A 54 -7.02 -17.53 -8.30
CA LEU A 54 -6.01 -16.56 -7.90
C LEU A 54 -4.91 -16.38 -8.95
N LYS A 55 -4.60 -17.43 -9.72
CA LYS A 55 -3.63 -17.34 -10.83
C LYS A 55 -4.06 -16.37 -11.93
N LYS A 56 -5.35 -16.11 -12.07
CA LYS A 56 -5.90 -15.21 -13.09
C LYS A 56 -5.75 -13.73 -12.73
N ILE A 57 -5.62 -13.43 -11.44
CA ILE A 57 -5.52 -12.03 -10.97
C ILE A 57 -4.07 -11.56 -10.77
N TYR A 58 -3.12 -12.50 -10.73
CA TYR A 58 -1.70 -12.20 -10.59
C TYR A 58 -0.87 -12.74 -11.77
N PRO A 59 -1.16 -12.31 -13.01
CA PRO A 59 -0.48 -12.83 -14.20
C PRO A 59 1.01 -12.45 -14.23
N ASP A 60 1.39 -11.36 -13.54
CA ASP A 60 2.75 -10.83 -13.52
C ASP A 60 3.65 -11.50 -12.46
N ILE A 61 3.11 -12.46 -11.71
CA ILE A 61 3.88 -13.23 -10.74
C ILE A 61 4.21 -14.61 -11.33
N PRO A 62 5.37 -14.80 -11.96
CA PRO A 62 5.66 -16.03 -12.74
C PRO A 62 5.56 -17.31 -11.92
N HIS A 63 6.03 -17.29 -10.66
CA HIS A 63 5.99 -18.46 -9.80
C HIS A 63 4.56 -18.84 -9.37
N LEU A 64 3.59 -17.94 -9.38
CA LEU A 64 2.20 -18.31 -9.10
C LEU A 64 1.53 -19.07 -10.24
N ARG A 65 1.95 -18.88 -11.49
CA ARG A 65 1.36 -19.59 -12.65
C ARG A 65 1.46 -21.10 -12.52
N ASN A 66 2.61 -21.60 -12.08
CA ASN A 66 2.91 -23.05 -11.97
C ASN A 66 2.73 -23.58 -10.54
N THR A 67 2.23 -22.75 -9.62
CA THR A 67 2.06 -23.12 -8.22
C THR A 67 0.94 -24.15 -8.05
N SER A 68 1.17 -25.17 -7.23
CA SER A 68 0.16 -26.18 -6.89
C SER A 68 -0.98 -25.57 -6.05
N PRO A 69 -2.19 -26.17 -6.06
CA PRO A 69 -3.28 -25.72 -5.19
C PRO A 69 -2.92 -25.70 -3.71
N ASN A 70 -2.08 -26.61 -3.24
CA ASN A 70 -1.65 -26.66 -1.84
C ASN A 70 -0.78 -25.46 -1.46
N ILE A 71 0.09 -25.01 -2.35
CA ILE A 71 0.90 -23.80 -2.13
C ILE A 71 0.01 -22.57 -2.17
N LEU A 72 -0.97 -22.49 -3.08
CA LEU A 72 -1.96 -21.40 -3.07
C LEU A 72 -2.75 -21.37 -1.76
N LYS A 73 -3.12 -22.53 -1.20
CA LYS A 73 -3.75 -22.62 0.12
C LYS A 73 -2.87 -22.08 1.23
N MET A 74 -1.59 -22.38 1.21
CA MET A 74 -0.63 -21.88 2.20
C MET A 74 -0.52 -20.35 2.15
N PHE A 75 -0.43 -19.75 0.97
CA PHE A 75 -0.27 -18.30 0.82
C PHE A 75 -1.55 -17.52 1.02
N PHE A 76 -2.69 -17.99 0.49
CA PHE A 76 -3.94 -17.24 0.44
C PHE A 76 -5.02 -17.76 1.40
N GLY A 77 -4.74 -18.85 2.12
CA GLY A 77 -5.71 -19.50 3.03
C GLY A 77 -5.79 -18.87 4.42
N TYR A 78 -4.97 -17.87 4.72
CA TYR A 78 -5.01 -17.22 6.04
C TYR A 78 -6.41 -16.69 6.36
N LYS A 79 -7.00 -17.16 7.47
CA LYS A 79 -8.35 -16.79 7.89
C LYS A 79 -9.40 -16.89 6.76
N LEU A 80 -9.30 -17.94 5.92
CA LEU A 80 -10.16 -18.11 4.75
C LEU A 80 -11.65 -18.14 5.10
N GLU A 81 -12.00 -18.84 6.16
CA GLU A 81 -13.39 -19.08 6.56
C GLU A 81 -13.98 -17.96 7.44
N ASP A 82 -13.14 -17.04 7.90
CA ASP A 82 -13.54 -15.91 8.75
C ASP A 82 -14.22 -14.79 7.93
N THR A 83 -15.17 -15.17 7.07
CA THR A 83 -15.83 -14.25 6.13
C THR A 83 -16.75 -13.24 6.80
N ALA A 84 -17.12 -13.46 8.06
CA ALA A 84 -17.88 -12.52 8.88
C ALA A 84 -17.02 -11.38 9.42
N ASN A 85 -15.70 -11.51 9.40
CA ASN A 85 -14.78 -10.48 9.88
C ASN A 85 -14.92 -9.20 9.04
N PRO A 86 -15.13 -8.03 9.65
CA PRO A 86 -15.28 -6.77 8.91
C PRO A 86 -14.04 -6.44 8.07
N LEU A 87 -12.85 -6.86 8.51
CA LEU A 87 -11.57 -6.57 7.87
C LEU A 87 -11.12 -7.67 6.88
N TYR A 88 -11.97 -8.66 6.59
CA TYR A 88 -11.65 -9.88 5.84
C TYR A 88 -10.83 -9.66 4.58
N SER A 89 -11.19 -8.66 3.76
CA SER A 89 -10.52 -8.37 2.49
C SER A 89 -9.04 -8.00 2.65
N HIS A 90 -8.67 -7.41 3.79
CA HIS A 90 -7.34 -6.86 4.05
C HIS A 90 -6.50 -7.71 5.01
N LEU A 91 -7.11 -8.65 5.75
CA LEU A 91 -6.43 -9.45 6.78
C LEU A 91 -5.17 -10.14 6.26
N LEU A 92 -5.21 -10.70 5.05
CA LEU A 92 -4.05 -11.38 4.48
C LEU A 92 -2.89 -10.41 4.23
N ARG A 93 -3.17 -9.27 3.60
CA ARG A 93 -2.18 -8.21 3.33
C ARG A 93 -1.56 -7.71 4.63
N TRP A 94 -2.39 -7.39 5.62
CA TRP A 94 -1.93 -6.85 6.90
C TRP A 94 -1.19 -7.89 7.74
N ASN A 95 -1.59 -9.17 7.68
CA ASN A 95 -0.81 -10.23 8.30
C ASN A 95 0.60 -10.33 7.70
N ASN A 96 0.73 -10.20 6.38
CA ASN A 96 2.05 -10.18 5.74
C ASN A 96 2.87 -8.96 6.20
N SER A 97 2.28 -7.77 6.25
CA SER A 97 2.96 -6.58 6.75
C SER A 97 3.37 -6.70 8.23
N ASN A 98 2.60 -7.41 9.04
CA ASN A 98 2.89 -7.62 10.47
C ASN A 98 4.23 -8.36 10.70
N HIS A 99 4.74 -9.08 9.70
CA HIS A 99 6.06 -9.73 9.81
C HIS A 99 7.21 -8.74 10.03
N ILE A 100 7.06 -7.46 9.65
CA ILE A 100 8.06 -6.42 9.91
C ILE A 100 8.33 -6.26 11.41
N LYS A 101 7.33 -6.47 12.26
CA LYS A 101 7.47 -6.39 13.73
C LYS A 101 8.51 -7.35 14.31
N LYS A 102 8.84 -8.44 13.61
CA LYS A 102 9.89 -9.39 14.04
C LYS A 102 11.28 -8.75 14.04
N HIS A 103 11.45 -7.69 13.28
CA HIS A 103 12.70 -6.95 13.15
C HIS A 103 12.79 -5.76 14.11
N PHE A 104 11.74 -5.46 14.88
CA PHE A 104 11.77 -4.40 15.87
C PHE A 104 12.77 -4.70 16.99
N SER A 105 13.37 -3.65 17.56
CA SER A 105 14.14 -3.73 18.79
C SER A 105 13.25 -4.20 19.96
N GLU A 106 13.86 -4.70 21.02
CA GLU A 106 13.13 -5.12 22.22
C GLU A 106 12.35 -3.96 22.83
N HIS A 107 12.98 -2.80 22.95
CA HIS A 107 12.34 -1.58 23.44
C HIS A 107 11.06 -1.23 22.66
N ILE A 108 11.09 -1.27 21.33
CA ILE A 108 9.90 -0.99 20.52
C ILE A 108 8.85 -2.09 20.68
N ARG A 109 9.25 -3.36 20.75
CA ARG A 109 8.30 -4.46 20.99
C ARG A 109 7.58 -4.31 22.32
N GLU A 110 8.30 -3.91 23.37
CA GLU A 110 7.73 -3.65 24.68
C GLU A 110 6.81 -2.43 24.68
N SER A 111 7.21 -1.33 24.04
CA SER A 111 6.41 -0.08 24.00
C SER A 111 5.10 -0.23 23.24
N VAL A 112 5.02 -1.14 22.26
CA VAL A 112 3.79 -1.42 21.51
C VAL A 112 3.07 -2.68 21.98
N ASN A 113 3.54 -3.29 23.07
CA ASN A 113 2.92 -4.49 23.63
C ASN A 113 1.49 -4.21 24.09
N GLY A 114 0.58 -5.07 23.67
CA GLY A 114 -0.86 -4.91 23.97
C GLY A 114 -1.62 -4.01 22.99
N TYR A 115 -0.95 -3.28 22.10
CA TYR A 115 -1.63 -2.52 21.06
C TYR A 115 -1.96 -3.41 19.84
N ASP A 116 -3.25 -3.55 19.54
CA ASP A 116 -3.75 -4.23 18.35
C ASP A 116 -4.32 -3.20 17.34
N PRO A 117 -3.59 -2.90 16.26
CA PRO A 117 -4.05 -1.94 15.25
C PRO A 117 -5.30 -2.41 14.50
N LEU A 118 -5.57 -3.73 14.45
CA LEU A 118 -6.77 -4.25 13.80
C LEU A 118 -7.99 -4.04 14.69
N ALA A 119 -7.85 -4.23 16.01
CA ALA A 119 -8.90 -3.93 16.97
C ALA A 119 -9.21 -2.43 17.02
N ASP A 120 -8.19 -1.58 17.00
CA ASP A 120 -8.33 -0.12 16.92
C ASP A 120 -9.09 0.30 15.66
N LEU A 121 -8.71 -0.22 14.49
CA LEU A 121 -9.43 0.05 13.24
C LEU A 121 -10.86 -0.48 13.28
N ALA A 122 -11.08 -1.68 13.82
CA ALA A 122 -12.41 -2.27 13.94
C ALA A 122 -13.33 -1.41 14.83
N GLY A 123 -12.78 -0.78 15.88
CA GLY A 123 -13.51 0.15 16.75
C GLY A 123 -13.90 1.48 16.10
N ARG A 124 -13.34 1.81 14.93
CA ARG A 124 -13.62 3.04 14.16
C ARG A 124 -14.48 2.83 12.93
N LEU A 125 -14.96 1.60 12.71
CA LEU A 125 -15.83 1.31 11.57
C LEU A 125 -17.20 1.99 11.75
N PRO A 126 -17.83 2.47 10.66
CA PRO A 126 -19.19 3.00 10.71
C PRO A 126 -20.17 1.99 11.27
N GLU A 127 -21.19 2.44 12.01
CA GLU A 127 -22.20 1.55 12.62
C GLU A 127 -22.87 0.62 11.60
N SER A 128 -23.20 1.15 10.41
CA SER A 128 -23.81 0.37 9.31
C SER A 128 -22.81 -0.44 8.49
N PHE A 129 -21.51 -0.46 8.84
CA PHE A 129 -20.47 -1.07 8.01
C PHE A 129 -20.77 -2.53 7.64
N MET A 130 -21.30 -3.30 8.56
CA MET A 130 -21.62 -4.72 8.32
C MET A 130 -22.83 -4.95 7.42
N GLU A 131 -23.66 -3.94 7.20
CA GLU A 131 -24.80 -3.98 6.30
C GLU A 131 -24.38 -3.81 4.84
N TRP A 132 -23.20 -3.24 4.61
CA TRP A 132 -22.68 -2.99 3.27
C TRP A 132 -22.24 -4.28 2.58
N SER A 133 -22.24 -4.26 1.26
CA SER A 133 -21.69 -5.38 0.48
C SER A 133 -20.22 -5.64 0.82
N PRO A 134 -19.73 -6.88 0.67
CA PRO A 134 -18.33 -7.19 0.86
C PRO A 134 -17.37 -6.34 0.02
N LEU A 135 -17.78 -5.94 -1.18
CA LEU A 135 -16.99 -5.06 -2.04
C LEU A 135 -16.97 -3.63 -1.49
N ALA A 136 -18.10 -3.10 -1.09
CA ALA A 136 -18.19 -1.75 -0.51
C ALA A 136 -17.35 -1.63 0.76
N ARG A 137 -17.38 -2.65 1.64
CA ARG A 137 -16.50 -2.71 2.83
C ARG A 137 -15.02 -2.68 2.45
N ALA A 138 -14.63 -3.46 1.45
CA ALA A 138 -13.24 -3.49 0.98
C ALA A 138 -12.81 -2.14 0.37
N GLN A 139 -13.68 -1.49 -0.40
CA GLN A 139 -13.44 -0.17 -0.97
C GLN A 139 -13.28 0.90 0.12
N TRP A 140 -14.11 0.87 1.15
CA TRP A 140 -13.99 1.80 2.27
C TRP A 140 -12.66 1.65 3.02
N LEU A 141 -12.25 0.40 3.31
CA LEU A 141 -10.97 0.13 3.96
C LEU A 141 -9.78 0.62 3.12
N GLU A 142 -9.79 0.38 1.82
CA GLU A 142 -8.73 0.83 0.92
C GLU A 142 -8.68 2.36 0.84
N THR A 143 -9.84 3.01 0.76
CA THR A 143 -9.94 4.48 0.69
C THR A 143 -9.48 5.13 1.99
N THR A 144 -9.94 4.63 3.13
CA THR A 144 -9.67 5.24 4.44
C THR A 144 -8.24 4.99 4.91
N VAL A 145 -7.73 3.77 4.75
CA VAL A 145 -6.41 3.40 5.30
C VAL A 145 -5.29 3.66 4.30
N PHE A 146 -5.46 3.22 3.05
CA PHE A 146 -4.37 3.23 2.08
C PHE A 146 -4.33 4.51 1.24
N MET A 147 -5.48 4.92 0.66
CA MET A 147 -5.51 6.08 -0.21
C MET A 147 -5.20 7.37 0.54
N SER A 148 -5.88 7.64 1.65
CA SER A 148 -5.68 8.88 2.40
C SER A 148 -4.31 8.96 3.05
N GLY A 149 -3.88 7.88 3.71
CA GLY A 149 -2.64 7.86 4.49
C GLY A 149 -1.37 7.74 3.65
N TYR A 150 -1.44 7.14 2.47
CA TYR A 150 -0.27 6.83 1.66
C TYR A 150 -0.34 7.42 0.25
N LEU A 151 -1.32 7.05 -0.58
CA LEU A 151 -1.32 7.43 -1.98
C LEU A 151 -1.41 8.95 -2.17
N LEU A 152 -2.44 9.58 -1.59
CA LEU A 152 -2.64 11.02 -1.76
C LEU A 152 -1.58 11.82 -1.01
N SER A 153 -1.29 11.49 0.25
CA SER A 153 -0.36 12.28 1.04
C SER A 153 1.09 12.12 0.59
N SER A 154 1.58 10.88 0.46
CA SER A 154 3.01 10.61 0.27
C SER A 154 3.43 10.54 -1.18
N GLN A 155 2.59 9.96 -2.08
CA GLN A 155 2.92 9.82 -3.49
C GLN A 155 2.30 10.91 -4.38
N GLY A 156 1.16 11.48 -3.97
CA GLY A 156 0.46 12.54 -4.70
C GLY A 156 0.92 13.93 -4.29
N ASP A 157 0.26 14.50 -3.29
CA ASP A 157 0.38 15.92 -2.96
C ASP A 157 1.79 16.36 -2.58
N ARG A 158 2.47 15.62 -1.68
CA ARG A 158 3.82 16.01 -1.27
C ARG A 158 4.81 16.01 -2.43
N MET A 159 4.68 15.06 -3.35
CA MET A 159 5.57 14.97 -4.52
C MET A 159 5.26 16.05 -5.54
N ALA A 160 3.99 16.39 -5.75
CA ALA A 160 3.58 17.45 -6.64
C ALA A 160 3.94 18.83 -6.06
N MET A 161 3.63 19.09 -4.80
CA MET A 161 3.91 20.35 -4.13
C MET A 161 5.40 20.64 -3.98
N ALA A 162 6.25 19.62 -3.80
CA ALA A 162 7.71 19.78 -3.76
C ALA A 162 8.26 20.46 -5.03
N ASN A 163 7.54 20.35 -6.15
CA ASN A 163 7.88 21.00 -7.41
C ASN A 163 6.86 22.07 -7.85
N SER A 164 6.01 22.54 -6.93
CA SER A 164 4.97 23.55 -7.19
C SER A 164 4.05 23.19 -8.35
N VAL A 165 3.62 21.92 -8.40
CA VAL A 165 2.66 21.38 -9.36
C VAL A 165 1.35 21.08 -8.62
N GLU A 166 0.23 21.57 -9.15
CA GLU A 166 -1.10 21.27 -8.63
C GLU A 166 -1.64 19.97 -9.21
N GLY A 167 -2.05 19.03 -8.34
CA GLY A 167 -2.76 17.81 -8.74
C GLY A 167 -4.28 18.01 -8.72
N ARG A 168 -4.97 17.59 -9.78
CA ARG A 168 -6.44 17.54 -9.86
C ARG A 168 -6.90 16.11 -10.07
N TYR A 169 -7.87 15.69 -9.27
CA TYR A 169 -8.31 14.30 -9.14
C TYR A 169 -9.82 14.16 -9.41
N PRO A 170 -10.27 14.10 -10.68
CA PRO A 170 -11.70 14.07 -11.01
C PRO A 170 -12.48 12.92 -10.37
N PHE A 171 -11.83 11.77 -10.14
CA PHE A 171 -12.45 10.62 -9.47
C PHE A 171 -12.63 10.83 -7.96
N LEU A 172 -11.97 11.83 -7.37
CA LEU A 172 -12.11 12.19 -5.96
C LEU A 172 -13.07 13.35 -5.74
N ASP A 173 -13.76 13.84 -6.78
CA ASP A 173 -14.91 14.74 -6.60
C ASP A 173 -15.98 13.99 -5.78
N TYR A 174 -16.44 14.61 -4.69
CA TYR A 174 -17.37 13.98 -3.77
C TYR A 174 -18.64 13.48 -4.45
N ARG A 175 -19.15 14.19 -5.48
CA ARG A 175 -20.33 13.78 -6.27
C ARG A 175 -20.06 12.49 -7.06
N VAL A 176 -18.85 12.33 -7.59
CA VAL A 176 -18.43 11.11 -8.30
C VAL A 176 -18.27 9.97 -7.30
N ILE A 177 -17.73 10.20 -6.13
CA ILE A 177 -17.58 9.20 -5.07
C ILE A 177 -18.97 8.72 -4.61
N GLU A 178 -19.88 9.64 -4.30
CA GLU A 178 -21.25 9.31 -3.86
C GLU A 178 -22.00 8.52 -4.93
N TYR A 179 -21.95 8.98 -6.18
CA TYR A 179 -22.56 8.26 -7.29
C TYR A 179 -21.98 6.85 -7.46
N CYS A 180 -20.66 6.71 -7.50
CA CYS A 180 -20.01 5.40 -7.63
C CYS A 180 -20.30 4.48 -6.43
N SER A 181 -20.41 5.04 -5.23
CA SER A 181 -20.77 4.29 -4.03
C SER A 181 -22.18 3.72 -4.08
N SER A 182 -23.13 4.45 -4.69
CA SER A 182 -24.51 4.02 -4.86
C SER A 182 -24.70 2.91 -5.93
N LEU A 183 -23.70 2.70 -6.79
CA LEU A 183 -23.81 1.71 -7.87
C LEU A 183 -23.75 0.27 -7.33
N PRO A 184 -24.53 -0.65 -7.91
CA PRO A 184 -24.40 -2.07 -7.66
C PRO A 184 -22.98 -2.59 -7.93
N ASP A 185 -22.48 -3.48 -7.08
CA ASP A 185 -21.12 -4.05 -7.16
C ASP A 185 -20.76 -4.54 -8.56
N LYS A 186 -21.71 -5.21 -9.25
CA LYS A 186 -21.52 -5.74 -10.62
C LYS A 186 -21.18 -4.70 -11.68
N LEU A 187 -21.50 -3.43 -11.43
CA LEU A 187 -21.11 -2.33 -12.32
C LEU A 187 -19.68 -1.84 -12.07
N LYS A 188 -19.15 -2.09 -10.89
CA LYS A 188 -17.77 -1.77 -10.52
C LYS A 188 -16.84 -2.95 -10.83
N LEU A 189 -17.21 -4.13 -10.36
CA LEU A 189 -16.47 -5.39 -10.55
C LEU A 189 -17.43 -6.49 -11.06
N ASN A 190 -17.32 -6.82 -12.35
CA ASN A 190 -18.15 -7.86 -12.97
C ASN A 190 -17.38 -9.17 -13.13
N GLY A 191 -17.62 -10.11 -12.24
CA GLY A 191 -16.78 -11.30 -12.10
C GLY A 191 -15.36 -10.88 -11.68
N LEU A 192 -14.38 -11.06 -12.57
CA LEU A 192 -12.99 -10.61 -12.36
C LEU A 192 -12.62 -9.41 -13.24
N ASN A 193 -13.59 -8.78 -13.88
CA ASN A 193 -13.36 -7.61 -14.72
C ASN A 193 -13.55 -6.33 -13.90
N GLU A 194 -12.44 -5.74 -13.51
CA GLU A 194 -12.36 -4.52 -12.72
C GLU A 194 -12.73 -3.27 -13.53
N LYS A 195 -13.16 -2.18 -12.84
CA LYS A 195 -13.58 -0.90 -13.46
C LYS A 195 -14.60 -1.11 -14.60
N TYR A 196 -15.47 -2.08 -14.44
CA TYR A 196 -16.34 -2.58 -15.52
C TYR A 196 -17.14 -1.46 -16.21
N LEU A 197 -17.81 -0.61 -15.44
CA LEU A 197 -18.60 0.50 -15.98
C LEU A 197 -17.71 1.49 -16.76
N LEU A 198 -16.55 1.84 -16.21
CA LEU A 198 -15.61 2.76 -16.86
C LEU A 198 -15.09 2.20 -18.18
N LYS A 199 -14.69 0.93 -18.20
CA LYS A 199 -14.27 0.24 -19.42
C LYS A 199 -15.38 0.21 -20.47
N LYS A 200 -16.60 -0.10 -20.06
CA LYS A 200 -17.78 -0.10 -20.94
C LYS A 200 -18.06 1.29 -21.51
N LEU A 201 -17.98 2.33 -20.68
CA LEU A 201 -18.17 3.73 -21.11
C LEU A 201 -17.12 4.16 -22.14
N MET A 202 -15.89 3.69 -21.99
CA MET A 202 -14.76 4.08 -22.84
C MET A 202 -14.63 3.24 -24.11
N THR A 203 -15.37 2.15 -24.24
CA THR A 203 -15.38 1.34 -25.46
C THR A 203 -15.80 2.20 -26.68
N GLY A 204 -14.98 2.19 -27.71
CA GLY A 204 -15.16 3.01 -28.92
C GLY A 204 -14.76 4.49 -28.77
N ARG A 205 -14.34 4.94 -27.58
CA ARG A 205 -13.89 6.33 -27.32
C ARG A 205 -12.37 6.45 -27.21
N ILE A 206 -11.71 5.39 -26.76
CA ILE A 206 -10.25 5.30 -26.64
C ILE A 206 -9.78 3.98 -27.28
N PRO A 207 -8.48 3.82 -27.57
CA PRO A 207 -7.95 2.58 -28.14
C PRO A 207 -8.31 1.35 -27.33
N GLU A 208 -8.70 0.28 -28.00
CA GLU A 208 -9.14 -0.96 -27.36
C GLU A 208 -8.03 -1.60 -26.49
N SER A 209 -6.77 -1.45 -26.89
CA SER A 209 -5.62 -1.90 -26.11
C SER A 209 -5.54 -1.25 -24.73
N ILE A 210 -6.05 -0.02 -24.58
CA ILE A 210 -6.13 0.67 -23.28
C ILE A 210 -7.34 0.16 -22.49
N VAL A 211 -8.51 0.03 -23.14
CA VAL A 211 -9.74 -0.48 -22.47
C VAL A 211 -9.53 -1.88 -21.93
N LYS A 212 -8.86 -2.76 -22.68
CA LYS A 212 -8.62 -4.16 -22.32
C LYS A 212 -7.40 -4.38 -21.42
N ARG A 213 -6.56 -3.36 -21.20
CA ARG A 213 -5.36 -3.49 -20.41
C ARG A 213 -5.71 -3.88 -18.96
N PRO A 214 -5.13 -4.96 -18.43
CA PRO A 214 -5.31 -5.32 -17.03
C PRO A 214 -4.61 -4.32 -16.12
N LYS A 215 -5.07 -4.21 -14.88
CA LYS A 215 -4.37 -3.44 -13.84
C LYS A 215 -3.00 -4.05 -13.62
N GLN A 216 -1.98 -3.23 -13.69
CA GLN A 216 -0.60 -3.59 -13.32
C GLN A 216 -0.14 -2.65 -12.20
N PRO A 217 0.14 -3.17 -11.00
CA PRO A 217 0.69 -2.36 -9.92
C PRO A 217 2.14 -1.99 -10.22
N TYR A 218 2.55 -0.81 -9.79
CA TYR A 218 3.97 -0.45 -9.78
C TYR A 218 4.71 -1.33 -8.78
N ARG A 219 5.77 -2.00 -9.24
CA ARG A 219 6.65 -2.81 -8.40
C ARG A 219 8.07 -2.29 -8.55
N ALA A 220 8.56 -1.62 -7.50
CA ALA A 220 9.96 -1.21 -7.46
C ALA A 220 10.85 -2.43 -7.17
N PRO A 221 11.95 -2.61 -7.90
CA PRO A 221 12.91 -3.69 -7.65
C PRO A 221 13.82 -3.32 -6.44
N ILE A 222 13.27 -3.33 -5.23
CA ILE A 222 13.87 -2.78 -4.01
C ILE A 222 15.25 -3.35 -3.74
N SER A 223 15.40 -4.67 -3.72
CA SER A 223 16.71 -5.30 -3.45
C SER A 223 17.75 -5.01 -4.53
N SER A 224 17.34 -4.96 -5.80
CA SER A 224 18.31 -4.63 -6.87
C SER A 224 18.78 -3.18 -6.83
N VAL A 225 17.95 -2.26 -6.32
CA VAL A 225 18.30 -0.84 -6.14
C VAL A 225 19.19 -0.65 -4.91
N PHE A 226 18.82 -1.26 -3.77
CA PHE A 226 19.49 -1.00 -2.50
C PHE A 226 20.63 -1.98 -2.16
N MET A 227 20.68 -3.14 -2.83
CA MET A 227 21.73 -4.15 -2.66
C MET A 227 22.53 -4.39 -3.94
N GLY A 228 22.21 -3.69 -5.04
CA GLY A 228 22.89 -3.79 -6.31
C GLY A 228 24.28 -3.12 -6.30
N ARG A 229 25.02 -3.29 -7.41
CA ARG A 229 26.38 -2.70 -7.57
C ARG A 229 26.35 -1.17 -7.62
N GLU A 230 25.28 -0.58 -8.13
CA GLU A 230 25.09 0.88 -8.28
C GLU A 230 24.12 1.42 -7.22
N LYS A 231 24.19 0.86 -5.99
CA LYS A 231 23.36 1.35 -4.90
C LYS A 231 23.71 2.80 -4.52
N PRO A 232 22.72 3.60 -4.08
CA PRO A 232 22.98 4.95 -3.61
C PRO A 232 23.91 4.96 -2.38
N ASP A 233 24.81 5.95 -2.30
CA ASP A 233 25.85 6.06 -1.26
C ASP A 233 25.28 6.02 0.18
N TYR A 234 24.11 6.62 0.40
CA TYR A 234 23.50 6.66 1.73
C TYR A 234 23.02 5.30 2.25
N VAL A 235 22.87 4.30 1.38
CA VAL A 235 22.28 3.00 1.78
C VAL A 235 23.14 2.27 2.80
N ASP A 236 24.46 2.28 2.62
CA ASP A 236 25.37 1.64 3.56
C ASP A 236 25.32 2.30 4.94
N GLU A 237 25.22 3.62 4.97
CA GLU A 237 25.05 4.36 6.22
C GLU A 237 23.72 4.00 6.89
N MET A 238 22.61 4.03 6.14
CA MET A 238 21.27 3.72 6.67
C MET A 238 21.14 2.26 7.15
N LEU A 239 21.90 1.33 6.60
CA LEU A 239 21.88 -0.08 7.00
C LEU A 239 23.00 -0.44 8.00
N SER A 240 23.82 0.54 8.39
CA SER A 240 24.93 0.32 9.33
C SER A 240 24.44 -0.04 10.73
N GLU A 241 25.28 -0.77 11.47
CA GLU A 241 25.04 -1.02 12.90
C GLU A 241 24.88 0.28 13.69
N LYS A 242 25.75 1.26 13.40
CA LYS A 242 25.71 2.57 14.05
C LYS A 242 24.35 3.22 13.90
N MET A 243 23.82 3.31 12.67
CA MET A 243 22.52 3.93 12.39
C MET A 243 21.36 3.14 13.01
N THR A 244 21.41 1.81 12.93
CA THR A 244 20.36 0.95 13.48
C THR A 244 20.26 1.09 14.99
N ARG A 245 21.41 1.13 15.70
CA ARG A 245 21.46 1.33 17.15
C ARG A 245 21.03 2.75 17.54
N LEU A 246 21.43 3.75 16.77
CA LEU A 246 21.11 5.15 17.02
C LEU A 246 19.60 5.42 16.88
N ALA A 247 18.99 4.92 15.81
CA ALA A 247 17.54 5.02 15.62
C ALA A 247 16.74 4.22 16.65
N GLY A 248 17.28 3.09 17.13
CA GLY A 248 16.71 2.27 18.19
C GLY A 248 15.39 1.57 17.84
N ILE A 249 14.95 1.64 16.58
CA ILE A 249 13.63 1.09 16.15
C ILE A 249 13.75 -0.38 15.75
N PHE A 250 14.78 -0.74 15.00
CA PHE A 250 15.01 -2.12 14.57
C PHE A 250 16.15 -2.77 15.38
N SER A 251 16.08 -4.11 15.55
CA SER A 251 17.19 -4.88 16.09
C SER A 251 18.32 -4.95 15.08
N HIS A 252 19.54 -4.56 15.51
CA HIS A 252 20.73 -4.65 14.68
C HIS A 252 20.97 -6.09 14.22
N GLU A 253 20.87 -7.04 15.11
CA GLU A 253 21.08 -8.47 14.82
C GLU A 253 20.10 -8.98 13.76
N SER A 254 18.85 -8.53 13.82
CA SER A 254 17.81 -8.90 12.87
C SER A 254 18.02 -8.26 11.50
N VAL A 255 18.47 -7.00 11.45
CA VAL A 255 18.81 -6.31 10.19
C VAL A 255 20.06 -6.95 9.58
N ALA A 256 21.11 -7.23 10.35
CA ALA A 256 22.31 -7.90 9.86
C ALA A 256 22.01 -9.30 9.29
N ALA A 257 21.16 -10.07 9.97
CA ALA A 257 20.73 -11.38 9.48
C ALA A 257 19.94 -11.29 8.17
N LEU A 258 19.08 -10.28 8.00
CA LEU A 258 18.37 -10.02 6.75
C LEU A 258 19.33 -9.72 5.60
N LEU A 259 20.31 -8.84 5.83
CA LEU A 259 21.30 -8.46 4.81
C LEU A 259 22.15 -9.66 4.39
N ALA A 260 22.65 -10.43 5.34
CA ALA A 260 23.42 -11.65 5.07
C ALA A 260 22.60 -12.70 4.30
N LYS A 261 21.31 -12.84 4.62
CA LYS A 261 20.38 -13.71 3.89
C LYS A 261 20.22 -13.29 2.43
N ILE A 262 20.00 -11.99 2.16
CA ILE A 262 19.82 -11.46 0.81
C ILE A 262 21.12 -11.62 0.01
N GLU A 263 22.26 -11.28 0.60
CA GLU A 263 23.56 -11.42 -0.05
C GLU A 263 23.87 -12.87 -0.41
N LYS A 264 23.69 -13.79 0.52
CA LYS A 264 23.89 -15.24 0.27
C LYS A 264 22.97 -15.81 -0.80
N ALA A 265 21.72 -15.37 -0.84
CA ALA A 265 20.72 -15.84 -1.80
C ALA A 265 20.87 -15.17 -3.19
N GLY A 266 21.53 -14.03 -3.29
CA GLY A 266 21.60 -13.21 -4.50
C GLY A 266 20.24 -12.60 -4.92
N THR A 267 19.19 -12.80 -4.11
CA THR A 267 17.83 -12.32 -4.37
C THR A 267 17.09 -12.14 -3.05
N ALA A 268 16.08 -11.27 -3.04
CA ALA A 268 15.22 -11.03 -1.89
C ALA A 268 13.79 -11.50 -2.17
N SER A 269 13.15 -12.11 -1.19
CA SER A 269 11.70 -12.35 -1.24
C SER A 269 10.92 -11.03 -1.14
N GLU A 270 9.64 -11.03 -1.49
CA GLU A 270 8.77 -9.85 -1.29
C GLU A 270 8.77 -9.37 0.17
N MET A 271 8.80 -10.29 1.12
CA MET A 271 8.88 -9.97 2.55
C MET A 271 10.22 -9.31 2.90
N ASP A 272 11.33 -9.84 2.40
CA ASP A 272 12.66 -9.26 2.64
C ASP A 272 12.73 -7.83 2.05
N ASN A 273 12.15 -7.63 0.85
CA ASN A 273 12.04 -6.32 0.23
C ASN A 273 11.23 -5.33 1.07
N MET A 274 10.11 -5.78 1.65
CA MET A 274 9.29 -4.94 2.53
C MET A 274 10.07 -4.50 3.77
N VAL A 275 10.79 -5.42 4.41
CA VAL A 275 11.61 -5.12 5.60
C VAL A 275 12.76 -4.18 5.23
N LEU A 276 13.47 -4.46 4.15
CA LEU A 276 14.58 -3.61 3.68
C LEU A 276 14.11 -2.17 3.42
N ALA A 277 12.99 -2.00 2.73
CA ALA A 277 12.40 -0.69 2.48
C ALA A 277 11.97 0.01 3.79
N ALA A 278 11.38 -0.73 4.72
CA ALA A 278 10.96 -0.19 6.01
C ALA A 278 12.17 0.29 6.83
N VAL A 279 13.24 -0.49 6.91
CA VAL A 279 14.46 -0.11 7.63
C VAL A 279 15.08 1.15 7.03
N ILE A 280 15.35 1.17 5.72
CA ILE A 280 15.98 2.32 5.06
C ILE A 280 15.13 3.57 5.19
N SER A 281 13.82 3.48 4.91
CA SER A 281 12.94 4.66 4.96
C SER A 281 12.79 5.22 6.37
N THR A 282 12.72 4.35 7.38
CA THR A 282 12.64 4.77 8.79
C THR A 282 13.92 5.43 9.24
N HIS A 283 15.08 4.87 8.90
CA HIS A 283 16.38 5.45 9.25
C HIS A 283 16.63 6.77 8.53
N LEU A 284 16.19 6.91 7.27
CA LEU A 284 16.23 8.20 6.56
C LEU A 284 15.39 9.27 7.27
N VAL A 285 14.16 8.93 7.69
CA VAL A 285 13.31 9.85 8.45
C VAL A 285 13.97 10.23 9.78
N HIS A 286 14.52 9.25 10.50
CA HIS A 286 15.22 9.51 11.75
C HIS A 286 16.42 10.43 11.54
N SER A 287 17.29 10.11 10.57
CA SER A 287 18.46 10.93 10.26
C SER A 287 18.08 12.36 9.86
N GLN A 288 17.10 12.53 8.99
CA GLN A 288 16.74 13.86 8.47
C GLN A 288 15.98 14.73 9.47
N PHE A 289 15.13 14.16 10.31
CA PHE A 289 14.20 14.92 11.15
C PHE A 289 14.50 14.85 12.65
N ILE A 290 15.26 13.85 13.10
CA ILE A 290 15.58 13.69 14.52
C ILE A 290 17.03 14.08 14.79
N GLU A 291 18.01 13.50 14.04
CA GLU A 291 19.42 13.76 14.26
C GLU A 291 19.89 15.08 13.63
N ASN A 292 19.65 15.23 12.33
CA ASN A 292 20.03 16.44 11.59
C ASN A 292 18.96 17.52 11.74
N ASN A 293 18.46 17.65 12.96
CA ASN A 293 17.51 18.69 13.31
C ASN A 293 18.23 20.03 13.15
N ASN A 294 18.26 20.53 11.91
CA ASN A 294 18.94 21.75 11.54
C ASN A 294 18.45 22.87 12.44
N SER A 295 19.27 23.30 13.38
CA SER A 295 19.04 24.39 14.31
C SER A 295 18.68 25.70 13.58
N GLU A 296 19.00 25.82 12.29
CA GLU A 296 18.63 26.95 11.44
C GLU A 296 17.11 27.11 11.28
N PHE A 297 16.33 26.02 11.27
CA PHE A 297 14.85 26.10 11.26
C PHE A 297 14.23 26.37 12.62
N ARG A 298 14.96 26.11 13.73
CA ARG A 298 14.44 26.38 15.09
C ARG A 298 14.60 27.81 15.55
N ASN A 299 15.51 28.58 14.97
CA ASN A 299 15.87 29.92 15.44
C ASN A 299 15.24 31.06 14.64
N GLY A 300 14.46 30.77 13.59
CA GLY A 300 13.65 31.79 12.93
C GLY A 300 12.38 32.09 13.72
N PRO A 301 12.03 33.38 13.97
CA PRO A 301 10.72 33.66 14.55
C PRO A 301 9.64 33.10 13.63
N LEU A 302 8.80 32.20 14.18
CA LEU A 302 7.61 31.70 13.48
C LEU A 302 6.71 32.90 13.20
N ARG A 303 6.91 33.54 12.06
CA ARG A 303 6.09 34.68 11.63
C ARG A 303 4.73 34.12 11.23
N ASN A 304 3.67 34.62 11.87
CA ASN A 304 2.27 34.27 11.63
C ASN A 304 1.79 32.93 12.24
N LEU A 305 2.44 32.40 13.28
CA LEU A 305 1.85 31.33 14.06
C LEU A 305 0.71 31.88 14.93
N ARG A 306 -0.51 31.39 14.71
CA ARG A 306 -1.66 31.66 15.59
C ARG A 306 -1.94 30.38 16.36
N ILE A 307 -1.62 30.39 17.65
CA ILE A 307 -1.97 29.27 18.56
C ILE A 307 -3.42 29.51 19.01
N ILE A 308 -4.31 28.58 18.71
CA ILE A 308 -5.67 28.57 19.23
C ILE A 308 -5.67 27.52 20.36
N GLU A 309 -5.70 27.99 21.60
CA GLU A 309 -5.94 27.12 22.76
C GLU A 309 -7.45 26.94 22.91
N GLU A 310 -7.95 25.74 22.68
CA GLU A 310 -9.28 25.36 23.10
C GLU A 310 -9.26 25.20 24.62
N LYS A 311 -9.95 26.08 25.32
CA LYS A 311 -10.22 25.90 26.75
C LYS A 311 -11.17 24.74 26.90
N GLN A 312 -10.73 23.68 27.58
CA GLN A 312 -11.56 22.56 28.05
C GLN A 312 -12.64 23.03 28.99
#